data_de93a29b50c98a116863e28145ef8cc0
#
_entry.id   de93a29b50c98a116863e28145ef8cc0
#
_cell.length_a   1.000
_cell.length_b   1.000
_cell.length_c   1.000
_cell.angle_alpha   90.00
_cell.angle_beta   90.00
_cell.angle_gamma   90.00
#
_symmetry.space_group_name_H-M   'P 1'
#
loop_
_entity.id
_entity.type
_entity.pdbx_description
1 polymer ?
#
loop_
_entity_poly.entity_id
_entity_poly.type
_entity_poly.pdbx_seq_one_letter_code
_entity_poly.pdbx_strand_id
1 'polypeptide(L)'
;DEISTVCCGWTSRGVGFGEDKIFVGQLDGILKALDKDSGAEVWSIQAEAWEEGYTITSAPLYFQGMVITGFSGAEFAARGRVKAYSAEDGSLLWTFYTVPGPGEFGHDTWPADNDAWQTGGGTVWHTPAVDPELGMIYFSTGNPGPDYNGSERAGDNLFTASIVALDAYTGDYRWHFQEVHHDIWDYDAPNPVVLFDLDYNGVPRKGLAQAGKTGWLYILDRTNGEPLVGIEERPVPQELRQATSATQPYPAGEAFVTQTLDVAPEGYRLINNGAIFTPFWEEPVMLRRGDANWPPSTV
;
A
#
# COMPACT_ATOMS: atom_id res chain seq x y z
N ASP A 1 21.41 -10.52 16.43
CA ASP A 1 20.44 -11.48 15.90
C ASP A 1 19.99 -10.97 14.52
N GLU A 2 19.89 -11.88 13.56
CA GLU A 2 19.51 -11.51 12.20
C GLU A 2 17.98 -11.42 12.10
N ILE A 3 17.46 -10.26 11.70
CA ILE A 3 16.05 -10.08 11.37
C ILE A 3 15.81 -10.78 10.05
N SER A 4 15.00 -11.85 10.03
CA SER A 4 14.78 -12.70 8.87
C SER A 4 13.51 -12.38 8.08
N THR A 5 12.64 -11.50 8.62
CA THR A 5 11.34 -11.14 8.06
C THR A 5 11.36 -9.78 7.36
N VAL A 6 12.42 -9.49 6.62
CA VAL A 6 12.55 -8.26 5.83
C VAL A 6 12.57 -8.62 4.35
N CYS A 7 11.55 -8.17 3.61
CA CYS A 7 11.55 -8.29 2.17
C CYS A 7 12.60 -7.35 1.54
N CYS A 8 13.16 -7.82 0.43
CA CYS A 8 13.76 -6.95 -0.59
C CYS A 8 15.01 -6.19 -0.15
N GLY A 9 15.66 -6.62 0.92
CA GLY A 9 16.84 -6.01 1.51
C GLY A 9 16.55 -5.06 2.68
N TRP A 10 17.60 -4.60 3.34
CA TRP A 10 17.48 -3.73 4.50
C TRP A 10 17.23 -2.30 4.07
N THR A 11 15.96 -1.93 4.00
CA THR A 11 15.51 -0.64 3.50
C THR A 11 15.14 0.29 4.64
N SER A 12 15.59 1.54 4.59
CA SER A 12 15.10 2.65 5.40
C SER A 12 14.86 3.84 4.49
N ARG A 13 13.68 4.44 4.57
CA ARG A 13 13.29 5.60 3.74
C ARG A 13 13.48 6.93 4.46
N GLY A 14 14.13 6.93 5.62
CA GLY A 14 14.48 8.13 6.35
C GLY A 14 13.88 8.21 7.76
N VAL A 15 13.79 9.44 8.27
CA VAL A 15 13.35 9.75 9.63
C VAL A 15 12.27 10.82 9.61
N GLY A 16 11.40 10.84 10.63
CA GLY A 16 10.48 11.93 10.91
C GLY A 16 11.12 13.02 11.76
N PHE A 17 10.57 14.24 11.70
CA PHE A 17 11.02 15.36 12.53
C PHE A 17 9.83 16.16 13.04
N GLY A 18 9.83 16.50 14.31
CA GLY A 18 8.84 17.38 14.96
C GLY A 18 9.08 17.54 16.46
N GLU A 19 8.67 18.65 17.04
CA GLU A 19 8.82 18.97 18.48
C GLU A 19 10.24 18.77 19.03
N ASP A 20 11.23 19.21 18.26
CA ASP A 20 12.65 19.05 18.61
C ASP A 20 13.12 17.57 18.75
N LYS A 21 12.37 16.63 18.16
CA LYS A 21 12.67 15.20 18.14
C LYS A 21 12.86 14.67 16.72
N ILE A 22 13.69 13.64 16.60
CA ILE A 22 13.84 12.82 15.39
C ILE A 22 13.18 11.48 15.68
N PHE A 23 12.25 11.06 14.81
CA PHE A 23 11.54 9.79 14.92
C PHE A 23 12.13 8.78 13.94
N VAL A 24 12.49 7.61 14.45
CA VAL A 24 13.18 6.55 13.68
C VAL A 24 12.40 5.26 13.78
N GLY A 25 11.96 4.73 12.65
CA GLY A 25 11.44 3.36 12.54
C GLY A 25 12.60 2.39 12.26
N GLN A 26 12.55 1.22 12.86
CA GLN A 26 13.57 0.19 12.74
C GLN A 26 12.99 -1.11 12.17
N LEU A 27 13.86 -1.95 11.61
CA LEU A 27 13.45 -3.22 10.99
C LEU A 27 13.02 -4.28 12.01
N ASP A 28 13.39 -4.10 13.27
CA ASP A 28 12.93 -4.93 14.40
C ASP A 28 11.57 -4.48 14.96
N GLY A 29 10.87 -3.60 14.25
CA GLY A 29 9.56 -3.08 14.64
C GLY A 29 9.61 -2.06 15.77
N ILE A 30 10.79 -1.61 16.17
CA ILE A 30 10.96 -0.56 17.19
C ILE A 30 10.76 0.82 16.55
N LEU A 31 10.00 1.68 17.22
CA LEU A 31 9.88 3.10 16.93
C LEU A 31 10.52 3.89 18.07
N LYS A 32 11.41 4.83 17.71
CA LYS A 32 12.17 5.66 18.67
C LYS A 32 11.98 7.13 18.42
N ALA A 33 12.04 7.92 19.50
CA ALA A 33 12.27 9.35 19.45
C ALA A 33 13.65 9.67 20.05
N LEU A 34 14.40 10.48 19.32
CA LEU A 34 15.69 10.99 19.73
C LEU A 34 15.62 12.51 19.87
N ASP A 35 16.28 13.08 20.85
CA ASP A 35 16.49 14.51 20.94
C ASP A 35 17.34 15.00 19.75
N LYS A 36 16.88 16.02 19.04
CA LYS A 36 17.50 16.47 17.77
C LYS A 36 18.91 17.03 17.92
N ASP A 37 19.24 17.58 19.08
CA ASP A 37 20.52 18.26 19.32
C ASP A 37 21.58 17.33 19.87
N SER A 38 21.20 16.44 20.79
CA SER A 38 22.12 15.53 21.47
C SER A 38 22.13 14.10 20.87
N GLY A 39 21.06 13.71 20.17
CA GLY A 39 20.84 12.33 19.72
C GLY A 39 20.48 11.36 20.86
N ALA A 40 20.24 11.85 22.07
CA ALA A 40 19.83 11.03 23.19
C ALA A 40 18.43 10.45 22.96
N GLU A 41 18.23 9.17 23.33
CA GLU A 41 16.92 8.53 23.29
C GLU A 41 15.96 9.20 24.28
N VAL A 42 14.82 9.70 23.79
CA VAL A 42 13.74 10.28 24.59
C VAL A 42 12.78 9.17 25.02
N TRP A 43 12.36 8.36 24.04
CA TRP A 43 11.57 7.15 24.27
C TRP A 43 11.82 6.12 23.18
N SER A 44 11.49 4.86 23.48
CA SER A 44 11.57 3.74 22.55
C SER A 44 10.46 2.75 22.87
N ILE A 45 9.73 2.31 21.85
CA ILE A 45 8.62 1.35 21.99
C ILE A 45 8.76 0.22 20.98
N GLN A 46 8.26 -0.97 21.34
CA GLN A 46 7.99 -2.04 20.38
C GLN A 46 6.64 -1.74 19.73
N ALA A 47 6.66 -1.18 18.52
CA ALA A 47 5.46 -0.82 17.78
C ALA A 47 4.76 -2.05 17.19
N GLU A 48 5.55 -3.01 16.69
CA GLU A 48 5.11 -4.34 16.23
C GLU A 48 6.24 -5.36 16.40
N ALA A 49 5.87 -6.64 16.40
CA ALA A 49 6.83 -7.73 16.49
C ALA A 49 7.36 -8.13 15.10
N TRP A 50 8.67 -8.04 14.89
CA TRP A 50 9.28 -8.45 13.63
C TRP A 50 9.18 -9.98 13.41
N GLU A 51 9.12 -10.76 14.48
CA GLU A 51 8.92 -12.20 14.45
C GLU A 51 7.57 -12.60 13.82
N GLU A 52 6.60 -11.69 13.88
CA GLU A 52 5.27 -11.83 13.24
C GLU A 52 5.23 -11.21 11.85
N GLY A 53 6.38 -10.85 11.27
CA GLY A 53 6.50 -10.32 9.92
C GLY A 53 6.50 -8.80 9.80
N TYR A 54 6.36 -8.04 10.89
CA TYR A 54 6.23 -6.58 10.83
C TYR A 54 7.56 -5.87 10.94
N THR A 55 7.85 -5.00 9.97
CA THR A 55 9.03 -4.13 9.98
C THR A 55 8.66 -2.69 9.64
N ILE A 56 9.41 -1.71 10.15
CA ILE A 56 9.20 -0.30 9.80
C ILE A 56 10.27 0.11 8.79
N THR A 57 9.86 0.30 7.55
CA THR A 57 10.76 0.71 6.44
C THR A 57 10.49 2.13 5.96
N SER A 58 9.38 2.75 6.40
CA SER A 58 9.00 4.14 6.10
C SER A 58 9.74 5.13 6.99
N ALA A 59 9.89 6.38 6.54
CA ALA A 59 10.10 7.49 7.43
C ALA A 59 8.80 7.76 8.21
N PRO A 60 8.81 7.75 9.57
CA PRO A 60 7.62 8.09 10.33
C PRO A 60 7.15 9.53 10.04
N LEU A 61 5.85 9.74 9.90
CA LEU A 61 5.27 11.06 9.68
C LEU A 61 4.96 11.73 11.02
N TYR A 62 5.54 12.90 11.27
CA TYR A 62 5.09 13.74 12.39
C TYR A 62 3.94 14.64 11.95
N PHE A 63 2.86 14.68 12.72
CA PHE A 63 1.74 15.60 12.54
C PHE A 63 1.07 15.96 13.88
N GLN A 64 1.10 17.23 14.26
CA GLN A 64 0.34 17.79 15.38
C GLN A 64 0.45 16.98 16.69
N GLY A 65 1.67 16.66 17.12
CA GLY A 65 1.92 15.88 18.34
C GLY A 65 1.79 14.36 18.16
N MET A 66 1.57 13.88 16.95
CA MET A 66 1.48 12.47 16.63
C MET A 66 2.63 12.01 15.73
N VAL A 67 3.03 10.76 15.87
CA VAL A 67 3.96 10.05 15.00
C VAL A 67 3.21 8.91 14.34
N ILE A 68 3.05 8.98 13.02
CA ILE A 68 2.25 8.04 12.24
C ILE A 68 3.18 7.19 11.40
N THR A 69 2.99 5.87 11.44
CA THR A 69 3.76 4.92 10.62
C THR A 69 2.91 3.74 10.18
N GLY A 70 3.20 3.23 9.01
CA GLY A 70 2.76 1.92 8.56
C GLY A 70 3.86 0.89 8.77
N PHE A 71 3.56 -0.35 8.38
CA PHE A 71 4.46 -1.50 8.52
C PHE A 71 4.51 -2.24 7.19
N SER A 72 5.67 -2.79 6.84
CA SER A 72 5.87 -3.75 5.76
C SER A 72 5.77 -5.18 6.28
N GLY A 73 5.66 -6.17 5.38
CA GLY A 73 5.68 -7.59 5.73
C GLY A 73 4.56 -8.43 5.11
N ALA A 74 3.96 -7.99 4.01
CA ALA A 74 2.91 -8.77 3.31
C ALA A 74 3.40 -10.18 2.97
N GLU A 75 4.65 -10.33 2.53
CA GLU A 75 5.30 -11.60 2.17
C GLU A 75 5.51 -12.54 3.37
N PHE A 76 5.40 -12.00 4.58
CA PHE A 76 5.54 -12.73 5.85
C PHE A 76 4.20 -12.88 6.58
N ALA A 77 3.10 -12.84 5.84
CA ALA A 77 1.74 -13.01 6.35
C ALA A 77 1.29 -11.91 7.33
N ALA A 78 1.84 -10.70 7.24
CA ALA A 78 1.40 -9.58 8.04
C ALA A 78 0.02 -9.10 7.60
N ARG A 79 -0.86 -8.80 8.56
CA ARG A 79 -2.10 -8.05 8.32
C ARG A 79 -1.78 -6.57 8.33
N GLY A 80 -1.95 -5.90 7.20
CA GLY A 80 -1.61 -4.50 7.01
C GLY A 80 -2.32 -3.55 7.99
N ARG A 81 -1.60 -2.51 8.41
CA ARG A 81 -2.09 -1.50 9.35
C ARG A 81 -1.27 -0.22 9.34
N VAL A 82 -1.89 0.85 9.80
CA VAL A 82 -1.25 2.12 10.11
C VAL A 82 -1.55 2.47 11.56
N LYS A 83 -0.57 2.97 12.29
CA LYS A 83 -0.71 3.35 13.68
C LYS A 83 -0.23 4.78 13.91
N ALA A 84 -0.87 5.49 14.83
CA ALA A 84 -0.39 6.76 15.36
C ALA A 84 -0.02 6.61 16.83
N TYR A 85 1.06 7.26 17.20
CA TYR A 85 1.60 7.30 18.55
C TYR A 85 1.77 8.73 19.00
N SER A 86 1.68 9.00 20.30
CA SER A 86 2.03 10.27 20.91
C SER A 86 3.49 10.61 20.66
N ALA A 87 3.78 11.78 20.12
CA ALA A 87 5.15 12.27 19.93
C ALA A 87 5.85 12.55 21.28
N GLU A 88 5.10 12.71 22.38
CA GLU A 88 5.63 13.00 23.71
C GLU A 88 6.25 11.75 24.35
N ASP A 89 5.53 10.62 24.33
CA ASP A 89 5.89 9.43 25.13
C ASP A 89 5.79 8.09 24.36
N GLY A 90 5.39 8.11 23.07
CA GLY A 90 5.24 6.91 22.26
C GLY A 90 3.98 6.08 22.56
N SER A 91 3.06 6.56 23.40
CA SER A 91 1.80 5.85 23.66
C SER A 91 0.95 5.74 22.40
N LEU A 92 0.31 4.57 22.19
CA LEU A 92 -0.56 4.32 21.04
C LEU A 92 -1.83 5.18 21.14
N LEU A 93 -2.15 5.92 20.06
CA LEU A 93 -3.34 6.76 19.97
C LEU A 93 -4.45 6.07 19.18
N TRP A 94 -4.15 5.56 18.00
CA TRP A 94 -5.10 4.83 17.17
C TRP A 94 -4.42 3.81 16.26
N THR A 95 -5.22 2.84 15.77
CA THR A 95 -4.82 1.86 14.77
C THR A 95 -5.90 1.77 13.70
N PHE A 96 -5.50 1.79 12.44
CA PHE A 96 -6.34 1.45 11.30
C PHE A 96 -5.79 0.18 10.62
N TYR A 97 -6.63 -0.84 10.46
CA TYR A 97 -6.28 -2.04 9.72
C TYR A 97 -6.62 -1.86 8.23
N THR A 98 -5.62 -2.00 7.37
CA THR A 98 -5.79 -1.93 5.91
C THR A 98 -6.39 -3.21 5.33
N VAL A 99 -6.41 -4.28 6.10
CA VAL A 99 -7.21 -5.47 5.82
C VAL A 99 -8.27 -5.57 6.92
N PRO A 100 -9.56 -5.27 6.61
CA PRO A 100 -10.60 -5.21 7.61
C PRO A 100 -10.95 -6.59 8.18
N GLY A 101 -11.24 -6.65 9.48
CA GLY A 101 -11.73 -7.83 10.15
C GLY A 101 -13.26 -7.92 10.16
N PRO A 102 -13.84 -8.99 10.74
CA PRO A 102 -15.28 -9.17 10.80
C PRO A 102 -16.02 -7.98 11.42
N GLY A 103 -17.02 -7.46 10.70
CA GLY A 103 -17.83 -6.31 11.10
C GLY A 103 -17.22 -4.95 10.74
N GLU A 104 -16.00 -4.88 10.26
CA GLU A 104 -15.40 -3.67 9.73
C GLU A 104 -15.79 -3.46 8.26
N PHE A 105 -15.87 -2.19 7.83
CA PHE A 105 -16.18 -1.84 6.44
C PHE A 105 -15.13 -2.42 5.48
N GLY A 106 -15.60 -3.09 4.42
CA GLY A 106 -14.76 -3.74 3.41
C GLY A 106 -14.41 -5.20 3.71
N HIS A 107 -14.77 -5.74 4.90
CA HIS A 107 -14.53 -7.15 5.21
C HIS A 107 -15.31 -8.10 4.29
N ASP A 108 -16.45 -7.68 3.77
CA ASP A 108 -17.29 -8.43 2.81
C ASP A 108 -16.61 -8.64 1.44
N THR A 109 -15.47 -7.98 1.19
CA THR A 109 -14.62 -8.21 0.01
C THR A 109 -13.58 -9.32 0.22
N TRP A 110 -13.60 -9.96 1.39
CA TRP A 110 -12.81 -11.13 1.77
C TRP A 110 -13.71 -12.34 1.96
N PRO A 111 -13.19 -13.58 1.80
CA PRO A 111 -14.01 -14.77 2.01
C PRO A 111 -14.62 -14.83 3.41
N ALA A 112 -15.90 -15.18 3.48
CA ALA A 112 -16.62 -15.33 4.75
C ALA A 112 -16.40 -16.69 5.42
N ASP A 113 -15.82 -17.66 4.69
CA ASP A 113 -15.68 -19.06 5.09
C ASP A 113 -14.24 -19.45 5.48
N ASN A 114 -13.31 -18.47 5.47
CA ASN A 114 -11.94 -18.69 5.91
C ASN A 114 -11.35 -17.44 6.56
N ASP A 115 -10.10 -17.56 7.02
CA ASP A 115 -9.39 -16.51 7.76
C ASP A 115 -8.31 -15.80 6.92
N ALA A 116 -8.41 -15.81 5.57
CA ALA A 116 -7.42 -15.20 4.67
C ALA A 116 -7.14 -13.72 5.01
N TRP A 117 -8.13 -12.99 5.51
CA TRP A 117 -7.99 -11.61 5.95
C TRP A 117 -6.94 -11.41 7.07
N GLN A 118 -6.69 -12.42 7.92
CA GLN A 118 -5.72 -12.33 9.02
C GLN A 118 -4.27 -12.23 8.52
N THR A 119 -4.01 -12.74 7.34
CA THR A 119 -2.69 -12.73 6.69
C THR A 119 -2.73 -12.02 5.35
N GLY A 120 -3.70 -11.11 5.18
CA GLY A 120 -4.13 -10.60 3.89
C GLY A 120 -3.20 -9.57 3.23
N GLY A 121 -2.03 -9.26 3.77
CA GLY A 121 -1.12 -8.27 3.19
C GLY A 121 -1.64 -6.84 3.32
N GLY A 122 -1.70 -6.10 2.23
CA GLY A 122 -2.18 -4.70 2.21
C GLY A 122 -1.33 -3.76 3.07
N THR A 123 -0.07 -4.03 3.21
CA THR A 123 0.85 -3.33 4.11
C THR A 123 1.18 -1.92 3.62
N VAL A 124 1.54 -1.02 4.56
CA VAL A 124 1.90 0.38 4.25
C VAL A 124 3.36 0.59 4.59
N TRP A 125 4.22 0.47 3.59
CA TRP A 125 5.67 0.47 3.76
C TRP A 125 6.35 1.78 3.30
N HIS A 126 5.57 2.80 2.94
CA HIS A 126 6.03 4.15 2.63
C HIS A 126 5.43 5.18 3.59
N THR A 127 5.91 6.42 3.53
CA THR A 127 5.44 7.52 4.38
C THR A 127 4.11 8.06 3.88
N PRO A 128 3.08 8.18 4.74
CA PRO A 128 1.83 8.85 4.40
C PRO A 128 2.02 10.35 4.09
N ALA A 129 1.10 10.94 3.31
CA ALA A 129 0.98 12.39 3.15
C ALA A 129 -0.13 12.92 4.07
N VAL A 130 -0.03 14.19 4.48
CA VAL A 130 -1.03 14.85 5.34
C VAL A 130 -1.49 16.15 4.72
N ASP A 131 -2.80 16.41 4.76
CA ASP A 131 -3.40 17.72 4.51
C ASP A 131 -3.83 18.33 5.84
N PRO A 132 -3.09 19.34 6.36
CA PRO A 132 -3.39 19.93 7.65
C PRO A 132 -4.67 20.79 7.64
N GLU A 133 -5.13 21.28 6.49
CA GLU A 133 -6.38 22.03 6.38
C GLU A 133 -7.61 21.14 6.49
N LEU A 134 -7.54 19.95 5.88
CA LEU A 134 -8.61 18.95 5.95
C LEU A 134 -8.51 18.06 7.19
N GLY A 135 -7.36 18.05 7.89
CA GLY A 135 -7.10 17.12 8.97
C GLY A 135 -7.09 15.67 8.51
N MET A 136 -6.63 15.40 7.30
CA MET A 136 -6.66 14.09 6.69
C MET A 136 -5.26 13.59 6.35
N ILE A 137 -5.05 12.29 6.49
CA ILE A 137 -3.87 11.59 5.97
C ILE A 137 -4.25 10.69 4.80
N TYR A 138 -3.29 10.50 3.91
CA TYR A 138 -3.41 9.69 2.71
C TYR A 138 -2.21 8.78 2.58
N PHE A 139 -2.46 7.54 2.23
CA PHE A 139 -1.42 6.57 1.93
C PHE A 139 -1.92 5.57 0.91
N SER A 140 -1.02 4.88 0.26
CA SER A 140 -1.35 3.74 -0.58
C SER A 140 -0.92 2.44 0.09
N THR A 141 -1.54 1.34 -0.30
CA THR A 141 -1.33 0.02 0.29
C THR A 141 -0.67 -0.92 -0.69
N GLY A 142 0.02 -1.90 -0.17
CA GLY A 142 0.65 -2.97 -0.92
C GLY A 142 -0.33 -4.02 -1.42
N ASN A 143 0.23 -5.02 -2.10
CA ASN A 143 -0.44 -6.20 -2.60
C ASN A 143 -1.13 -7.02 -1.49
N PRO A 144 -2.12 -7.86 -1.83
CA PRO A 144 -2.63 -8.86 -0.90
C PRO A 144 -1.65 -10.02 -0.70
N GLY A 145 -1.77 -10.73 0.40
CA GLY A 145 -1.08 -11.99 0.66
C GLY A 145 -2.00 -13.20 0.43
N PRO A 146 -1.52 -14.28 -0.24
CA PRO A 146 -0.29 -14.43 -1.03
C PRO A 146 -0.29 -13.62 -2.32
N ASP A 147 0.89 -13.15 -2.77
CA ASP A 147 1.04 -12.20 -3.88
C ASP A 147 0.45 -12.72 -5.20
N TYR A 148 0.83 -13.93 -5.58
CA TYR A 148 0.53 -14.50 -6.91
C TYR A 148 -0.54 -15.60 -6.88
N ASN A 149 -1.11 -15.89 -5.72
CA ASN A 149 -2.17 -16.88 -5.57
C ASN A 149 -3.39 -16.29 -4.87
N GLY A 150 -4.43 -16.02 -5.66
CA GLY A 150 -5.70 -15.48 -5.17
C GLY A 150 -6.76 -16.52 -4.83
N SER A 151 -6.48 -17.82 -5.01
CA SER A 151 -7.49 -18.89 -4.94
C SER A 151 -8.22 -18.96 -3.57
N GLU A 152 -7.51 -18.64 -2.48
CA GLU A 152 -8.03 -18.74 -1.11
C GLU A 152 -8.56 -17.39 -0.58
N ARG A 153 -8.49 -16.31 -1.37
CA ARG A 153 -8.91 -14.97 -0.96
C ARG A 153 -9.90 -14.33 -1.94
N ALA A 154 -10.93 -15.08 -2.37
CA ALA A 154 -11.96 -14.60 -3.28
C ALA A 154 -12.54 -13.24 -2.86
N GLY A 155 -12.90 -12.39 -3.82
CA GLY A 155 -13.36 -11.02 -3.63
C GLY A 155 -12.27 -9.99 -3.97
N ASP A 156 -12.60 -8.70 -3.90
CA ASP A 156 -11.69 -7.62 -4.33
C ASP A 156 -10.58 -7.31 -3.33
N ASN A 157 -10.65 -7.86 -2.11
CA ASN A 157 -9.64 -7.78 -1.05
C ASN A 157 -9.31 -6.36 -0.59
N LEU A 158 -10.32 -5.56 -0.23
CA LEU A 158 -10.10 -4.23 0.35
C LEU A 158 -9.31 -4.30 1.68
N PHE A 159 -8.38 -3.39 1.92
CA PHE A 159 -7.95 -2.25 1.08
C PHE A 159 -6.56 -2.52 0.49
N THR A 160 -6.33 -3.65 -0.17
CA THR A 160 -5.06 -3.93 -0.86
C THR A 160 -4.99 -3.15 -2.18
N ALA A 161 -3.77 -2.83 -2.65
CA ALA A 161 -3.51 -2.08 -3.88
C ALA A 161 -4.43 -0.83 -4.01
N SER A 162 -4.55 -0.04 -2.94
CA SER A 162 -5.52 1.04 -2.80
C SER A 162 -4.87 2.33 -2.30
N ILE A 163 -5.46 3.46 -2.68
CA ILE A 163 -5.27 4.74 -2.00
C ILE A 163 -6.31 4.82 -0.89
N VAL A 164 -5.91 5.14 0.33
CA VAL A 164 -6.78 5.25 1.51
C VAL A 164 -6.63 6.61 2.16
N ALA A 165 -7.74 7.21 2.56
CA ALA A 165 -7.79 8.45 3.32
C ALA A 165 -8.45 8.23 4.68
N LEU A 166 -7.80 8.74 5.73
CA LEU A 166 -8.30 8.69 7.10
C LEU A 166 -8.35 10.09 7.71
N ASP A 167 -9.17 10.25 8.73
CA ASP A 167 -9.00 11.35 9.67
C ASP A 167 -7.63 11.22 10.37
N ALA A 168 -6.81 12.26 10.31
CA ALA A 168 -5.45 12.21 10.84
C ALA A 168 -5.41 12.10 12.37
N TYR A 169 -6.44 12.62 13.06
CA TYR A 169 -6.46 12.66 14.52
C TYR A 169 -7.03 11.40 15.16
N THR A 170 -7.99 10.75 14.48
CA THR A 170 -8.73 9.61 15.05
C THR A 170 -8.42 8.29 14.37
N GLY A 171 -7.85 8.31 13.15
CA GLY A 171 -7.67 7.12 12.32
C GLY A 171 -8.97 6.63 11.67
N ASP A 172 -10.07 7.39 11.79
CA ASP A 172 -11.36 7.02 11.19
C ASP A 172 -11.29 7.05 9.67
N TYR A 173 -11.82 5.99 9.05
CA TYR A 173 -11.93 5.87 7.60
C TYR A 173 -12.75 7.04 7.01
N ARG A 174 -12.25 7.60 5.89
CA ARG A 174 -12.93 8.66 5.13
C ARG A 174 -13.34 8.16 3.74
N TRP A 175 -12.38 7.71 2.94
CA TRP A 175 -12.61 7.18 1.61
C TRP A 175 -11.43 6.31 1.15
N HIS A 176 -11.64 5.54 0.09
CA HIS A 176 -10.59 4.83 -0.61
C HIS A 176 -10.83 4.83 -2.12
N PHE A 177 -9.78 4.53 -2.86
CA PHE A 177 -9.84 4.17 -4.26
C PHE A 177 -8.94 2.95 -4.47
N GLN A 178 -9.50 1.83 -4.93
CA GLN A 178 -8.70 0.63 -5.20
C GLN A 178 -8.18 0.68 -6.63
N GLU A 179 -6.86 0.59 -6.80
CA GLU A 179 -6.18 0.65 -8.10
C GLU A 179 -6.20 -0.70 -8.82
N VAL A 180 -6.24 -1.80 -8.06
CA VAL A 180 -6.27 -3.17 -8.60
C VAL A 180 -7.19 -4.02 -7.73
N HIS A 181 -8.26 -4.53 -8.33
CA HIS A 181 -9.17 -5.49 -7.69
C HIS A 181 -8.56 -6.88 -7.72
N HIS A 182 -8.59 -7.58 -6.59
CA HIS A 182 -8.10 -8.96 -6.47
C HIS A 182 -6.73 -9.15 -7.13
N ASP A 183 -5.75 -8.38 -6.70
CA ASP A 183 -4.41 -8.38 -7.27
C ASP A 183 -3.75 -9.77 -7.15
N ILE A 184 -3.30 -10.34 -8.27
CA ILE A 184 -2.52 -11.58 -8.37
C ILE A 184 -1.19 -11.37 -9.10
N TRP A 185 -0.76 -10.12 -9.25
CA TRP A 185 0.41 -9.71 -10.04
C TRP A 185 1.49 -8.99 -9.23
N ASP A 186 1.26 -8.77 -7.94
CA ASP A 186 2.09 -7.91 -7.09
C ASP A 186 2.04 -6.45 -7.58
N TYR A 187 0.83 -5.95 -7.84
CA TYR A 187 0.59 -4.57 -8.29
C TYR A 187 0.39 -3.62 -7.12
N ASP A 188 1.32 -3.63 -6.15
CA ASP A 188 1.32 -2.62 -5.11
C ASP A 188 1.05 -1.21 -5.64
N ALA A 189 0.48 -0.36 -4.81
CA ALA A 189 0.54 1.08 -4.97
C ALA A 189 1.80 1.62 -4.24
N PRO A 190 3.01 1.57 -4.85
CA PRO A 190 4.28 1.66 -4.13
C PRO A 190 4.72 3.07 -3.82
N ASN A 191 4.23 4.05 -4.57
CA ASN A 191 4.69 5.42 -4.45
C ASN A 191 3.88 6.19 -3.41
N PRO A 192 4.52 7.06 -2.62
CA PRO A 192 3.79 8.01 -1.80
C PRO A 192 2.83 8.85 -2.62
N VAL A 193 1.68 9.17 -2.06
CA VAL A 193 0.73 10.08 -2.69
C VAL A 193 1.28 11.51 -2.69
N VAL A 194 1.04 12.23 -3.78
CA VAL A 194 1.41 13.64 -3.94
C VAL A 194 0.16 14.51 -3.87
N LEU A 195 0.11 15.42 -2.90
CA LEU A 195 -0.98 16.36 -2.75
C LEU A 195 -0.69 17.66 -3.52
N PHE A 196 -1.70 18.19 -4.18
CA PHE A 196 -1.58 19.45 -4.94
C PHE A 196 -2.91 20.19 -4.98
N ASP A 197 -2.85 21.51 -5.16
CA ASP A 197 -4.00 22.37 -5.42
C ASP A 197 -3.90 22.95 -6.83
N LEU A 198 -4.99 22.93 -7.58
CA LEU A 198 -5.04 23.47 -8.93
C LEU A 198 -6.43 23.99 -9.27
N ASP A 199 -6.47 24.88 -10.27
CA ASP A 199 -7.72 25.17 -10.98
C ASP A 199 -7.90 24.15 -12.11
N TYR A 200 -8.94 23.33 -12.00
CA TYR A 200 -9.27 22.34 -13.02
C TYR A 200 -10.60 22.69 -13.69
N ASN A 201 -10.56 23.06 -14.96
CA ASN A 201 -11.72 23.53 -15.72
C ASN A 201 -12.45 24.74 -15.06
N GLY A 202 -11.71 25.68 -14.50
CA GLY A 202 -12.25 26.88 -13.85
C GLY A 202 -12.79 26.65 -12.44
N VAL A 203 -12.49 25.48 -11.83
CA VAL A 203 -12.91 25.13 -10.48
C VAL A 203 -11.68 24.79 -9.64
N PRO A 204 -11.45 25.49 -8.50
CA PRO A 204 -10.40 25.10 -7.56
C PRO A 204 -10.60 23.68 -7.06
N ARG A 205 -9.57 22.86 -7.12
CA ARG A 205 -9.56 21.46 -6.68
C ARG A 205 -8.40 21.19 -5.75
N LYS A 206 -8.68 20.40 -4.74
CA LYS A 206 -7.68 19.76 -3.88
C LYS A 206 -7.39 18.39 -4.44
N GLY A 207 -6.29 18.28 -5.20
CA GLY A 207 -5.94 17.05 -5.89
C GLY A 207 -5.00 16.15 -5.11
N LEU A 208 -5.04 14.87 -5.45
CA LEU A 208 -4.10 13.85 -5.04
C LEU A 208 -3.68 13.08 -6.29
N ALA A 209 -2.40 12.80 -6.43
CA ALA A 209 -1.87 11.94 -7.49
C ALA A 209 -1.05 10.79 -6.90
N GLN A 210 -1.21 9.62 -7.47
CA GLN A 210 -0.44 8.42 -7.13
C GLN A 210 -0.10 7.63 -8.39
N ALA A 211 1.15 7.20 -8.50
CA ALA A 211 1.62 6.34 -9.59
C ALA A 211 1.75 4.90 -9.09
N GLY A 212 1.01 3.98 -9.68
CA GLY A 212 1.02 2.56 -9.32
C GLY A 212 1.94 1.72 -10.21
N LYS A 213 2.18 0.47 -9.81
CA LYS A 213 2.87 -0.54 -10.63
C LYS A 213 2.12 -0.85 -11.95
N THR A 214 0.85 -0.48 -12.02
CA THR A 214 0.03 -0.57 -13.25
C THR A 214 0.52 0.34 -14.37
N GLY A 215 1.42 1.29 -14.08
CA GLY A 215 1.96 2.22 -15.06
C GLY A 215 1.06 3.40 -15.40
N TRP A 216 0.00 3.59 -14.63
CA TRP A 216 -0.86 4.78 -14.70
C TRP A 216 -0.65 5.72 -13.53
N LEU A 217 -1.06 6.97 -13.75
CA LEU A 217 -1.17 7.99 -12.74
C LEU A 217 -2.66 8.14 -12.38
N TYR A 218 -3.02 7.82 -11.15
CA TYR A 218 -4.35 8.03 -10.61
C TYR A 218 -4.43 9.44 -10.04
N ILE A 219 -5.41 10.23 -10.50
CA ILE A 219 -5.58 11.64 -10.12
C ILE A 219 -6.98 11.82 -9.54
N LEU A 220 -7.05 12.03 -8.24
CA LEU A 220 -8.30 12.07 -7.47
C LEU A 220 -8.50 13.41 -6.78
N ASP A 221 -9.75 13.76 -6.47
CA ASP A 221 -10.09 14.79 -5.52
C ASP A 221 -9.83 14.26 -4.10
N ARG A 222 -8.85 14.84 -3.40
CA ARG A 222 -8.45 14.33 -2.10
C ARG A 222 -9.47 14.55 -0.98
N THR A 223 -10.53 15.33 -1.24
CA THR A 223 -11.60 15.55 -0.27
C THR A 223 -12.58 14.37 -0.18
N ASN A 224 -12.71 13.60 -1.27
CA ASN A 224 -13.74 12.55 -1.36
C ASN A 224 -13.32 11.30 -2.15
N GLY A 225 -12.13 11.28 -2.76
CA GLY A 225 -11.63 10.15 -3.55
C GLY A 225 -12.17 10.04 -4.98
N GLU A 226 -12.99 10.97 -5.42
CA GLU A 226 -13.55 10.95 -6.77
C GLU A 226 -12.48 11.27 -7.82
N PRO A 227 -12.45 10.55 -8.96
CA PRO A 227 -11.51 10.83 -10.02
C PRO A 227 -11.64 12.24 -10.60
N LEU A 228 -10.57 13.03 -10.61
CA LEU A 228 -10.47 14.29 -11.33
C LEU A 228 -10.19 14.07 -12.82
N VAL A 229 -9.45 13.02 -13.13
CA VAL A 229 -9.28 12.49 -14.48
C VAL A 229 -10.05 11.19 -14.56
N GLY A 230 -10.87 11.00 -15.60
CA GLY A 230 -11.79 9.87 -15.69
C GLY A 230 -11.09 8.51 -15.50
N ILE A 231 -11.74 7.64 -14.76
CA ILE A 231 -11.34 6.23 -14.59
C ILE A 231 -12.56 5.39 -14.97
N GLU A 232 -12.35 4.37 -15.80
CA GLU A 232 -13.41 3.52 -16.32
C GLU A 232 -13.18 2.07 -15.87
N GLU A 233 -14.19 1.46 -15.25
CA GLU A 233 -14.20 0.02 -15.01
C GLU A 233 -14.36 -0.74 -16.31
N ARG A 234 -13.38 -1.57 -16.68
CA ARG A 234 -13.41 -2.36 -17.93
C ARG A 234 -13.31 -3.85 -17.63
N PRO A 235 -14.09 -4.67 -18.37
CA PRO A 235 -13.96 -6.12 -18.30
C PRO A 235 -12.55 -6.59 -18.63
N VAL A 236 -12.06 -7.56 -17.85
CA VAL A 236 -10.74 -8.18 -18.03
C VAL A 236 -10.85 -9.69 -18.17
N PRO A 237 -9.84 -10.38 -18.76
CA PRO A 237 -9.81 -11.83 -18.80
C PRO A 237 -9.91 -12.45 -17.41
N GLN A 238 -10.62 -13.56 -17.30
CA GLN A 238 -10.88 -14.25 -16.03
C GLN A 238 -10.08 -15.54 -15.90
N GLU A 239 -9.61 -15.83 -14.69
CA GLU A 239 -9.08 -17.12 -14.27
C GLU A 239 -9.82 -17.58 -13.01
N LEU A 240 -10.74 -18.52 -13.21
CA LEU A 240 -11.66 -18.94 -12.15
C LEU A 240 -10.97 -19.65 -10.97
N ARG A 241 -9.83 -20.31 -11.23
CA ARG A 241 -9.04 -20.96 -10.16
C ARG A 241 -8.37 -19.95 -9.24
N GLN A 242 -8.15 -18.72 -9.74
CA GLN A 242 -7.58 -17.60 -9.02
C GLN A 242 -8.66 -16.67 -8.45
N ALA A 243 -9.94 -16.93 -8.71
CA ALA A 243 -11.07 -16.09 -8.30
C ALA A 243 -10.94 -14.62 -8.75
N THR A 244 -10.37 -14.37 -9.95
CA THR A 244 -10.07 -13.01 -10.43
C THR A 244 -11.30 -12.14 -10.55
N SER A 245 -11.15 -10.83 -10.31
CA SER A 245 -12.21 -9.83 -10.48
C SER A 245 -12.63 -9.69 -11.93
N ALA A 246 -13.93 -9.41 -12.16
CA ALA A 246 -14.50 -9.32 -13.49
C ALA A 246 -14.08 -8.06 -14.27
N THR A 247 -13.76 -6.99 -13.55
CA THR A 247 -13.34 -5.70 -14.08
C THR A 247 -12.10 -5.17 -13.36
N GLN A 248 -11.46 -4.19 -14.00
CA GLN A 248 -10.36 -3.43 -13.39
C GLN A 248 -10.49 -1.95 -13.77
N PRO A 249 -9.99 -1.02 -12.93
CA PRO A 249 -10.03 0.40 -13.21
C PRO A 249 -8.95 0.81 -14.23
N TYR A 250 -9.38 1.49 -15.28
CA TYR A 250 -8.51 2.02 -16.33
C TYR A 250 -8.57 3.54 -16.32
N PRO A 251 -7.51 4.24 -15.88
CA PRO A 251 -7.41 5.69 -16.01
C PRO A 251 -7.49 6.15 -17.46
N ALA A 252 -8.16 7.27 -17.70
CA ALA A 252 -8.22 7.88 -19.02
C ALA A 252 -6.84 8.43 -19.42
N GLY A 253 -6.51 8.31 -20.70
CA GLY A 253 -5.23 8.72 -21.24
C GLY A 253 -4.26 7.55 -21.43
N GLU A 254 -3.01 7.88 -21.69
CA GLU A 254 -1.95 6.89 -21.91
C GLU A 254 -1.24 6.56 -20.62
N ALA A 255 -0.84 5.30 -20.46
CA ALA A 255 0.08 4.90 -19.40
C ALA A 255 1.47 5.53 -19.64
N PHE A 256 2.20 5.84 -18.58
CA PHE A 256 3.55 6.41 -18.69
C PHE A 256 4.62 5.35 -18.99
N VAL A 257 4.26 4.06 -18.97
CA VAL A 257 5.07 2.93 -19.40
C VAL A 257 4.30 2.03 -20.34
N THR A 258 5.02 1.23 -21.14
CA THR A 258 4.43 0.23 -22.02
C THR A 258 3.68 -0.82 -21.21
N GLN A 259 2.42 -1.10 -21.58
CA GLN A 259 1.53 -2.05 -20.88
C GLN A 259 1.69 -3.49 -21.36
N THR A 260 2.46 -3.73 -22.41
CA THR A 260 2.71 -5.04 -23.01
C THR A 260 4.18 -5.21 -23.33
N LEU A 261 4.65 -6.47 -23.31
CA LEU A 261 5.98 -6.83 -23.77
C LEU A 261 5.85 -7.64 -25.06
N ASP A 262 6.51 -7.19 -26.13
CA ASP A 262 6.51 -7.87 -27.42
C ASP A 262 7.63 -8.89 -27.51
N VAL A 263 8.72 -8.68 -26.79
CA VAL A 263 9.92 -9.51 -26.83
C VAL A 263 10.45 -9.74 -25.41
N ALA A 264 10.72 -11.00 -25.05
CA ALA A 264 11.41 -11.31 -23.81
C ALA A 264 12.86 -10.83 -23.86
N PRO A 265 13.42 -10.24 -22.79
CA PRO A 265 14.85 -10.05 -22.66
C PRO A 265 15.62 -11.37 -22.77
N GLU A 266 16.89 -11.31 -23.13
CA GLU A 266 17.75 -12.51 -23.23
C GLU A 266 17.76 -13.27 -21.90
N GLY A 267 17.50 -14.57 -21.96
CA GLY A 267 17.44 -15.44 -20.80
C GLY A 267 16.07 -15.54 -20.14
N TYR A 268 15.07 -14.84 -20.67
CA TYR A 268 13.69 -14.83 -20.15
C TYR A 268 12.72 -15.44 -21.16
N ARG A 269 11.62 -15.97 -20.66
CA ARG A 269 10.50 -16.46 -21.47
C ARG A 269 9.28 -15.59 -21.22
N LEU A 270 8.59 -15.15 -22.25
CA LEU A 270 7.27 -14.56 -22.10
C LEU A 270 6.28 -15.66 -21.71
N ILE A 271 5.59 -15.51 -20.58
CA ILE A 271 4.48 -16.36 -20.16
C ILE A 271 3.25 -15.95 -20.95
N ASN A 272 3.02 -14.66 -21.04
CA ASN A 272 2.04 -14.05 -21.93
C ASN A 272 2.57 -12.68 -22.39
N ASN A 273 2.04 -12.18 -23.49
CA ASN A 273 2.29 -10.82 -23.97
C ASN A 273 1.03 -9.97 -23.89
N GLY A 274 0.10 -10.39 -23.03
CA GLY A 274 -1.20 -9.76 -22.86
C GLY A 274 -1.12 -8.40 -22.19
N ALA A 275 -2.29 -7.77 -22.11
CA ALA A 275 -2.48 -6.55 -21.36
C ALA A 275 -2.18 -6.77 -19.87
N ILE A 276 -1.97 -5.67 -19.17
CA ILE A 276 -1.53 -5.61 -17.77
C ILE A 276 -2.34 -6.49 -16.81
N PHE A 277 -3.63 -6.67 -17.03
CA PHE A 277 -4.50 -7.52 -16.20
C PHE A 277 -4.77 -8.90 -16.82
N THR A 278 -3.84 -9.45 -17.58
CA THR A 278 -3.95 -10.82 -18.06
C THR A 278 -3.60 -11.79 -16.93
N PRO A 279 -4.55 -12.63 -16.47
CA PRO A 279 -4.29 -13.57 -15.40
C PRO A 279 -3.41 -14.74 -15.88
N PHE A 280 -2.75 -15.40 -14.93
CA PHE A 280 -1.98 -16.58 -15.17
C PHE A 280 -2.30 -17.64 -14.11
N TRP A 281 -2.10 -18.91 -14.48
CA TRP A 281 -2.14 -20.03 -13.58
C TRP A 281 -1.09 -21.07 -14.01
N GLU A 282 -0.12 -21.30 -13.14
CA GLU A 282 0.79 -22.46 -13.24
C GLU A 282 0.88 -23.12 -11.85
N GLU A 283 0.77 -24.43 -11.78
CA GLU A 283 0.92 -25.19 -10.54
C GLU A 283 2.35 -25.73 -10.39
N PRO A 284 2.96 -25.53 -9.22
CA PRO A 284 2.78 -24.41 -8.29
C PRO A 284 3.25 -23.12 -8.94
N VAL A 285 2.53 -22.02 -8.71
CA VAL A 285 2.95 -20.72 -9.22
C VAL A 285 4.20 -20.26 -8.48
N MET A 286 5.31 -20.82 -8.89
CA MET A 286 6.61 -20.25 -8.60
C MET A 286 7.06 -19.57 -9.87
N LEU A 287 6.91 -18.24 -9.93
CA LEU A 287 7.59 -17.46 -10.94
C LEU A 287 9.08 -17.75 -10.79
N ARG A 288 9.59 -18.57 -11.68
CA ARG A 288 11.04 -18.78 -11.72
C ARG A 288 11.68 -17.47 -12.11
N ARG A 289 12.80 -17.16 -11.50
CA ARG A 289 13.66 -16.08 -11.95
C ARG A 289 13.89 -16.25 -13.46
N GLY A 290 13.33 -15.31 -14.25
CA GLY A 290 13.33 -15.41 -15.72
C GLY A 290 11.95 -15.60 -16.36
N ASP A 291 10.89 -15.79 -15.60
CA ASP A 291 9.54 -15.75 -16.13
C ASP A 291 9.04 -14.29 -16.02
N ALA A 292 8.89 -13.64 -17.17
CA ALA A 292 8.51 -12.23 -17.19
C ALA A 292 6.99 -12.09 -17.22
N ASN A 293 6.40 -11.89 -16.09
CA ASN A 293 5.12 -11.21 -15.95
C ASN A 293 5.23 -10.09 -14.90
N TRP A 294 6.40 -9.51 -14.84
CA TRP A 294 6.70 -8.41 -13.94
C TRP A 294 6.12 -7.12 -14.55
N PRO A 295 5.38 -6.32 -13.80
CA PRO A 295 4.83 -5.08 -14.35
C PRO A 295 5.96 -4.16 -14.81
N PRO A 296 5.80 -3.50 -15.98
CA PRO A 296 6.82 -2.61 -16.53
C PRO A 296 7.19 -1.43 -15.65
N SER A 297 6.38 -1.14 -14.65
CA SER A 297 6.56 0.00 -13.72
C SER A 297 7.39 -0.30 -12.48
N THR A 298 7.96 -1.49 -12.35
CA THR A 298 8.75 -1.91 -11.17
C THR A 298 10.21 -1.50 -11.19
N VAL A 299 10.57 -0.43 -11.85
CA VAL A 299 11.93 0.11 -11.83
C VAL A 299 12.05 1.27 -10.85
#